data_66d31211fdfe26e1c8b1d998af5b6ce0
#
_entry.id   66d31211fdfe26e1c8b1d998af5b6ce0
#
_cell.length_a   1.000
_cell.length_b   1.000
_cell.length_c   1.000
_cell.angle_alpha   90.00
_cell.angle_beta   90.00
_cell.angle_gamma   90.00
#
_symmetry.space_group_name_H-M   'P 1'
#
loop_
_entity.id
_entity.type
_entity.pdbx_description
1 polymer ?
#
loop_
_entity_poly.entity_id
_entity_poly.type
_entity_poly.pdbx_seq_one_letter_code
_entity_poly.pdbx_strand_id
1 'polypeptide(L)'
;DLDGDAPIWRVPAARMKLGAANKRDSANDHIVPLSAPAAAILRAVRARMAVPGEPSSFVFPGRAGAQPIGAGAIGELYVRAGFGGRHVPHGWRASFSTVMNERRPECRADIDRTLGHVPKGMTKVERAYNRAEHLASRRALLEEWAEILIG
;
A
#
# COMPACT_ATOMS: atom_id res chain seq x y z
N ASP A 1 0.91 -11.40 -0.35
CA ASP A 1 1.26 -12.47 -1.29
C ASP A 1 1.81 -11.86 -2.58
N LEU A 2 3.08 -12.13 -2.90
CA LEU A 2 3.75 -11.60 -4.10
C LEU A 2 3.83 -12.63 -5.23
N ASP A 3 3.57 -13.90 -4.94
CA ASP A 3 3.91 -15.00 -5.85
C ASP A 3 2.71 -15.51 -6.66
N GLY A 4 1.49 -15.03 -6.36
CA GLY A 4 0.28 -15.35 -7.13
C GLY A 4 0.12 -14.48 -8.37
N ASP A 5 -0.82 -14.88 -9.23
CA ASP A 5 -1.19 -14.12 -10.46
C ASP A 5 -1.81 -12.75 -10.17
N ALA A 6 -2.36 -12.59 -8.96
CA ALA A 6 -2.98 -11.36 -8.50
C ALA A 6 -2.36 -10.88 -7.18
N PRO A 7 -1.11 -10.39 -7.20
CA PRO A 7 -0.38 -10.06 -5.99
C PRO A 7 -1.10 -8.98 -5.15
N ILE A 8 -1.06 -9.17 -3.84
CA ILE A 8 -1.70 -8.27 -2.86
C ILE A 8 -0.75 -7.97 -1.69
N TRP A 9 -0.94 -6.81 -1.10
CA TRP A 9 -0.41 -6.46 0.21
C TRP A 9 -1.55 -6.42 1.23
N ARG A 10 -1.45 -7.26 2.26
CA ARG A 10 -2.40 -7.27 3.38
C ARG A 10 -1.83 -6.47 4.54
N VAL A 11 -2.55 -5.44 4.95
CA VAL A 11 -2.26 -4.67 6.16
C VAL A 11 -3.21 -5.14 7.26
N PRO A 12 -2.73 -5.83 8.31
CA PRO A 12 -3.59 -6.31 9.38
C PRO A 12 -4.35 -5.18 10.06
N ALA A 13 -5.60 -5.44 10.43
CA ALA A 13 -6.46 -4.48 11.13
C ALA A 13 -5.82 -3.93 12.42
N ALA A 14 -5.01 -4.76 13.09
CA ALA A 14 -4.24 -4.37 14.27
C ALA A 14 -3.28 -3.18 14.02
N ARG A 15 -2.80 -3.02 12.78
CA ARG A 15 -1.89 -1.93 12.36
C ARG A 15 -2.63 -0.73 11.77
N MET A 16 -3.95 -0.85 11.55
CA MET A 16 -4.76 0.25 11.04
C MET A 16 -5.17 1.22 12.14
N LYS A 17 -5.48 2.48 11.78
CA LYS A 17 -6.07 3.47 12.69
C LYS A 17 -7.54 3.19 12.92
N LEU A 18 -7.85 2.09 13.59
CA LEU A 18 -9.20 1.63 13.90
C LEU A 18 -9.44 1.66 15.41
N GLY A 19 -10.70 1.70 15.82
CA GLY A 19 -11.09 1.49 17.23
C GLY A 19 -10.70 0.08 17.72
N ALA A 20 -10.46 -0.07 19.03
CA ALA A 20 -9.92 -1.30 19.63
C ALA A 20 -10.68 -2.58 19.26
N ALA A 21 -12.02 -2.52 19.21
CA ALA A 21 -12.85 -3.66 18.81
C ALA A 21 -12.58 -4.10 17.36
N ASN A 22 -12.45 -3.13 16.44
CA ASN A 22 -12.24 -3.40 15.02
C ASN A 22 -10.81 -3.89 14.71
N LYS A 23 -9.83 -3.55 15.54
CA LYS A 23 -8.45 -4.02 15.40
C LYS A 23 -8.28 -5.52 15.64
N ARG A 24 -9.20 -6.14 16.36
CA ARG A 24 -9.16 -7.59 16.67
C ARG A 24 -9.81 -8.46 15.62
N ASP A 25 -10.51 -7.85 14.67
CA ASP A 25 -11.23 -8.56 13.61
C ASP A 25 -10.44 -8.47 12.30
N SER A 26 -9.88 -9.59 11.86
CA SER A 26 -9.16 -9.72 10.59
C SER A 26 -10.02 -9.39 9.36
N ALA A 27 -11.33 -9.38 9.55
CA ALA A 27 -12.27 -8.92 8.55
C ALA A 27 -12.12 -7.42 8.21
N ASN A 28 -11.42 -6.68 9.05
CA ASN A 28 -11.06 -5.28 8.83
C ASN A 28 -9.62 -5.11 8.30
N ASP A 29 -8.95 -6.18 7.90
CA ASP A 29 -7.67 -6.09 7.23
C ASP A 29 -7.82 -5.25 5.95
N HIS A 30 -6.85 -4.37 5.70
CA HIS A 30 -6.83 -3.59 4.49
C HIS A 30 -6.03 -4.33 3.41
N ILE A 31 -6.71 -4.74 2.35
CA ILE A 31 -6.12 -5.41 1.20
C ILE A 31 -5.80 -4.37 0.13
N VAL A 32 -4.55 -4.31 -0.28
CA VAL A 32 -4.08 -3.44 -1.38
C VAL A 32 -3.68 -4.33 -2.54
N PRO A 33 -4.40 -4.29 -3.68
CA PRO A 33 -3.91 -4.93 -4.90
C PRO A 33 -2.60 -4.25 -5.31
N LEU A 34 -1.63 -5.04 -5.76
CA LEU A 34 -0.37 -4.50 -6.25
C LEU A 34 -0.43 -4.41 -7.78
N SER A 35 -0.03 -3.27 -8.33
CA SER A 35 0.22 -3.15 -9.77
C SER A 35 1.40 -4.03 -10.20
N ALA A 36 1.45 -4.40 -11.46
CA ALA A 36 2.52 -5.23 -11.99
C ALA A 36 3.92 -4.63 -11.75
N PRO A 37 4.15 -3.31 -11.99
CA PRO A 37 5.41 -2.68 -11.66
C PRO A 37 5.74 -2.70 -10.17
N ALA A 38 4.77 -2.43 -9.29
CA ALA A 38 4.99 -2.46 -7.86
C ALA A 38 5.36 -3.87 -7.37
N ALA A 39 4.68 -4.90 -7.87
CA ALA A 39 4.99 -6.29 -7.54
C ALA A 39 6.39 -6.67 -8.05
N ALA A 40 6.78 -6.24 -9.26
CA ALA A 40 8.12 -6.47 -9.81
C ALA A 40 9.22 -5.83 -8.95
N ILE A 41 9.03 -4.57 -8.54
CA ILE A 41 9.96 -3.89 -7.62
C ILE A 41 10.10 -4.65 -6.30
N LEU A 42 8.98 -5.05 -5.69
CA LEU A 42 9.00 -5.78 -4.42
C LEU A 42 9.66 -7.15 -4.53
N ARG A 43 9.45 -7.87 -5.65
CA ARG A 43 10.15 -9.14 -5.93
C ARG A 43 11.65 -8.93 -6.10
N ALA A 44 12.07 -7.90 -6.84
CA ALA A 44 13.47 -7.56 -7.03
C ALA A 44 14.16 -7.19 -5.71
N VAL A 45 13.51 -6.40 -4.86
CA VAL A 45 14.01 -6.06 -3.53
C VAL A 45 14.15 -7.30 -2.67
N ARG A 46 13.13 -8.18 -2.64
CA ARG A 46 13.17 -9.45 -1.90
C ARG A 46 14.33 -10.32 -2.36
N ALA A 47 14.54 -10.45 -3.66
CA ALA A 47 15.64 -11.23 -4.22
C ALA A 47 17.04 -10.66 -3.84
N ARG A 48 17.20 -9.34 -3.86
CA ARG A 48 18.48 -8.68 -3.48
C ARG A 48 18.78 -8.77 -1.98
N MET A 49 17.74 -8.81 -1.15
CA MET A 49 17.88 -8.83 0.31
C MET A 49 17.88 -10.25 0.87
N ALA A 50 17.68 -11.27 0.02
CA ALA A 50 17.76 -12.66 0.42
C ALA A 50 19.21 -13.00 0.79
N VAL A 51 19.47 -13.30 2.05
CA VAL A 51 20.72 -13.90 2.51
C VAL A 51 20.55 -15.41 2.43
N PRO A 52 21.47 -16.15 1.76
CA PRO A 52 21.40 -17.59 1.73
C PRO A 52 21.37 -18.18 3.16
N GLY A 53 20.34 -18.97 3.46
CA GLY A 53 20.15 -19.60 4.77
C GLY A 53 19.37 -18.79 5.82
N GLU A 54 19.15 -17.48 5.61
CA GLU A 54 18.39 -16.65 6.53
C GLU A 54 17.38 -15.76 5.78
N PRO A 55 16.17 -16.26 5.47
CA PRO A 55 15.15 -15.43 4.85
C PRO A 55 14.73 -14.29 5.80
N SER A 56 14.98 -13.05 5.40
CA SER A 56 14.49 -11.90 6.15
C SER A 56 12.95 -11.90 6.22
N SER A 57 12.40 -11.70 7.41
CA SER A 57 10.97 -11.48 7.60
C SER A 57 10.49 -10.12 7.07
N PHE A 58 11.42 -9.26 6.64
CA PHE A 58 11.13 -7.91 6.17
C PHE A 58 11.48 -7.74 4.69
N VAL A 59 10.60 -7.09 3.94
CA VAL A 59 10.87 -6.72 2.55
C VAL A 59 12.01 -5.68 2.49
N PHE A 60 12.04 -4.78 3.47
CA PHE A 60 13.09 -3.78 3.63
C PHE A 60 13.78 -3.96 4.98
N PRO A 61 14.76 -4.87 5.07
CA PRO A 61 15.52 -5.07 6.30
C PRO A 61 16.44 -3.88 6.56
N GLY A 62 16.64 -3.57 7.84
CA GLY A 62 17.69 -2.66 8.27
C GLY A 62 19.08 -3.28 8.12
N ARG A 63 20.13 -2.50 8.44
CA ARG A 63 21.53 -2.91 8.25
C ARG A 63 21.89 -4.27 8.87
N ALA A 64 21.32 -4.59 10.02
CA ALA A 64 21.58 -5.86 10.72
C ALA A 64 20.61 -7.00 10.31
N GLY A 65 19.67 -6.78 9.40
CA GLY A 65 18.73 -7.80 8.93
C GLY A 65 17.59 -8.15 9.89
N ALA A 66 17.82 -8.07 11.19
CA ALA A 66 16.89 -8.50 12.24
C ALA A 66 15.72 -7.53 12.52
N GLN A 67 15.77 -6.32 11.98
CA GLN A 67 14.73 -5.30 12.12
C GLN A 67 14.44 -4.66 10.78
N PRO A 68 13.27 -4.05 10.57
CA PRO A 68 12.98 -3.30 9.35
C PRO A 68 13.84 -2.03 9.31
N ILE A 69 13.89 -1.38 8.14
CA ILE A 69 14.46 -0.02 8.02
C ILE A 69 13.82 0.93 9.03
N GLY A 70 14.60 1.87 9.56
CA GLY A 70 14.12 2.87 10.51
C GLY A 70 13.02 3.75 9.91
N ALA A 71 12.13 4.27 10.76
CA ALA A 71 11.01 5.12 10.35
C ALA A 71 11.44 6.38 9.57
N GLY A 72 12.66 6.89 9.82
CA GLY A 72 13.22 8.06 9.12
C GLY A 72 13.89 7.74 7.78
N ALA A 73 14.18 6.47 7.47
CA ALA A 73 15.06 6.09 6.37
C ALA A 73 14.61 6.63 4.99
N ILE A 74 13.32 6.64 4.71
CA ILE A 74 12.78 7.18 3.46
C ILE A 74 12.88 8.71 3.43
N GLY A 75 12.63 9.38 4.57
CA GLY A 75 12.81 10.83 4.68
C GLY A 75 14.27 11.25 4.44
N GLU A 76 15.22 10.53 5.03
CA GLU A 76 16.66 10.74 4.83
C GLU A 76 17.06 10.50 3.36
N LEU A 77 16.47 9.49 2.70
CA LEU A 77 16.69 9.26 1.27
C LEU A 77 16.23 10.49 0.46
N TYR A 78 15.08 11.07 0.78
CA TYR A 78 14.56 12.26 0.09
C TYR A 78 15.50 13.47 0.27
N VAL A 79 16.03 13.67 1.48
CA VAL A 79 17.00 14.73 1.74
C VAL A 79 18.25 14.53 0.88
N ARG A 80 18.82 13.32 0.87
CA ARG A 80 20.00 13.00 0.06
C ARG A 80 19.74 13.12 -1.45
N ALA A 81 18.53 12.84 -1.90
CA ALA A 81 18.12 12.97 -3.29
C ALA A 81 17.73 14.41 -3.69
N GLY A 82 17.90 15.40 -2.81
CA GLY A 82 17.61 16.81 -3.09
C GLY A 82 16.12 17.19 -2.97
N PHE A 83 15.28 16.33 -2.40
CA PHE A 83 13.85 16.59 -2.20
C PHE A 83 13.53 17.06 -0.77
N GLY A 84 14.52 17.28 0.09
CA GLY A 84 14.33 17.81 1.43
C GLY A 84 13.55 19.14 1.41
N GLY A 85 12.48 19.24 2.20
CA GLY A 85 11.59 20.41 2.22
C GLY A 85 10.67 20.58 1.01
N ARG A 86 10.83 19.76 -0.05
CA ARG A 86 10.00 19.83 -1.27
C ARG A 86 8.92 18.77 -1.33
N HIS A 87 9.21 17.59 -0.82
CA HIS A 87 8.29 16.47 -0.79
C HIS A 87 8.52 15.61 0.46
N VAL A 88 7.46 14.97 0.93
CA VAL A 88 7.50 14.00 2.04
C VAL A 88 6.87 12.68 1.59
N PRO A 89 7.30 11.53 2.13
CA PRO A 89 6.77 10.22 1.73
C PRO A 89 5.24 10.13 1.78
N HIS A 90 4.61 10.75 2.78
CA HIS A 90 3.15 10.78 2.90
C HIS A 90 2.45 11.61 1.80
N GLY A 91 3.16 12.52 1.17
CA GLY A 91 2.65 13.36 0.08
C GLY A 91 2.17 12.54 -1.13
N TRP A 92 2.75 11.35 -1.36
CA TRP A 92 2.31 10.45 -2.42
C TRP A 92 0.84 10.04 -2.31
N ARG A 93 0.31 9.97 -1.10
CA ARG A 93 -1.12 9.69 -0.89
C ARG A 93 -2.00 10.84 -1.39
N ALA A 94 -1.58 12.07 -1.13
CA ALA A 94 -2.28 13.25 -1.63
C ALA A 94 -2.18 13.34 -3.16
N SER A 95 -1.00 13.12 -3.72
CA SER A 95 -0.79 13.10 -5.18
C SER A 95 -1.66 12.06 -5.87
N PHE A 96 -1.66 10.80 -5.37
CA PHE A 96 -2.54 9.76 -5.88
C PHE A 96 -4.01 10.18 -5.81
N SER A 97 -4.47 10.65 -4.65
CA SER A 97 -5.86 11.08 -4.48
C SER A 97 -6.25 12.18 -5.45
N THR A 98 -5.42 13.22 -5.58
CA THR A 98 -5.71 14.37 -6.46
C THR A 98 -5.74 13.94 -7.92
N VAL A 99 -4.67 13.34 -8.40
CA VAL A 99 -4.54 12.96 -9.82
C VAL A 99 -5.60 11.96 -10.22
N MET A 100 -5.83 10.92 -9.40
CA MET A 100 -6.80 9.89 -9.78
C MET A 100 -8.25 10.38 -9.68
N ASN A 101 -8.60 11.28 -8.76
CA ASN A 101 -9.93 11.89 -8.74
C ASN A 101 -10.17 12.83 -9.92
N GLU A 102 -9.13 13.48 -10.45
CA GLU A 102 -9.24 14.29 -11.68
C GLU A 102 -9.40 13.43 -12.92
N ARG A 103 -8.67 12.31 -13.00
CA ARG A 103 -8.68 11.42 -14.17
C ARG A 103 -9.86 10.45 -14.18
N ARG A 104 -10.30 10.01 -13.02
CA ARG A 104 -11.33 8.98 -12.80
C ARG A 104 -12.33 9.40 -11.73
N PRO A 105 -13.06 10.49 -11.94
CA PRO A 105 -14.01 11.03 -10.95
C PRO A 105 -15.10 10.01 -10.58
N GLU A 106 -15.44 9.10 -11.49
CA GLU A 106 -16.40 8.01 -11.28
C GLU A 106 -15.90 6.95 -10.30
N CYS A 107 -14.57 6.84 -10.12
CA CYS A 107 -13.92 5.83 -9.26
C CYS A 107 -13.62 6.34 -7.84
N ARG A 108 -14.20 7.48 -7.41
CA ARG A 108 -13.90 8.11 -6.13
C ARG A 108 -13.95 7.17 -4.93
N ALA A 109 -14.96 6.31 -4.86
CA ALA A 109 -15.09 5.34 -3.77
C ALA A 109 -13.94 4.32 -3.73
N ASP A 110 -13.43 3.91 -4.88
CA ASP A 110 -12.32 2.97 -5.01
C ASP A 110 -10.99 3.65 -4.71
N ILE A 111 -10.82 4.91 -5.08
CA ILE A 111 -9.66 5.75 -4.73
C ILE A 111 -9.58 5.89 -3.20
N ASP A 112 -10.67 6.29 -2.55
CA ASP A 112 -10.73 6.40 -1.09
C ASP A 112 -10.44 5.07 -0.39
N ARG A 113 -11.01 3.97 -0.90
CA ARG A 113 -10.77 2.62 -0.36
C ARG A 113 -9.33 2.18 -0.56
N THR A 114 -8.70 2.50 -1.69
CA THR A 114 -7.27 2.23 -1.94
C THR A 114 -6.39 2.93 -0.92
N LEU A 115 -6.76 4.13 -0.51
CA LEU A 115 -6.10 4.89 0.55
C LEU A 115 -6.42 4.38 1.97
N GLY A 116 -7.24 3.34 2.12
CA GLY A 116 -7.64 2.83 3.43
C GLY A 116 -8.59 3.76 4.19
N HIS A 117 -9.25 4.66 3.51
CA HIS A 117 -10.31 5.47 4.10
C HIS A 117 -11.55 4.60 4.30
N VAL A 118 -12.08 4.59 5.52
CA VAL A 118 -13.34 3.91 5.83
C VAL A 118 -14.48 4.86 5.47
N PRO A 119 -15.39 4.48 4.56
CA PRO A 119 -16.54 5.30 4.24
C PRO A 119 -17.35 5.62 5.50
N LYS A 120 -17.60 6.91 5.74
CA LYS A 120 -18.45 7.35 6.84
C LYS A 120 -19.88 6.89 6.56
N GLY A 121 -20.55 6.29 7.55
CA GLY A 121 -21.95 5.92 7.45
C GLY A 121 -22.23 4.49 6.97
N MET A 122 -21.25 3.71 6.58
CA MET A 122 -21.45 2.29 6.27
C MET A 122 -21.83 1.48 7.51
N THR A 123 -22.93 0.75 7.44
CA THR A 123 -23.35 -0.21 8.48
C THR A 123 -22.40 -1.41 8.51
N LYS A 124 -22.43 -2.17 9.63
CA LYS A 124 -21.65 -3.42 9.73
C LYS A 124 -22.04 -4.42 8.64
N VAL A 125 -23.32 -4.43 8.26
CA VAL A 125 -23.88 -5.31 7.24
C VAL A 125 -23.31 -4.94 5.86
N GLU A 126 -23.37 -3.67 5.47
CA GLU A 126 -22.78 -3.19 4.21
C GLU A 126 -21.30 -3.47 4.11
N ARG A 127 -20.54 -3.30 5.21
CA ARG A 127 -19.11 -3.67 5.25
C ARG A 127 -18.89 -5.17 5.03
N ALA A 128 -19.75 -6.03 5.56
CA ALA A 128 -19.63 -7.47 5.38
C ALA A 128 -19.84 -7.90 3.93
N TYR A 129 -20.81 -7.28 3.24
CA TYR A 129 -21.09 -7.55 1.84
C TYR A 129 -20.08 -6.96 0.85
N ASN A 130 -19.48 -5.82 1.17
CA ASN A 130 -18.56 -5.10 0.27
C ASN A 130 -17.09 -5.52 0.41
N ARG A 131 -16.76 -6.65 1.01
CA ARG A 131 -15.37 -7.05 1.28
C ARG A 131 -14.59 -7.53 0.07
N ALA A 132 -15.23 -8.26 -0.81
CA ALA A 132 -14.57 -8.89 -1.96
C ALA A 132 -14.57 -7.99 -3.20
N GLU A 133 -15.35 -6.96 -3.16
CA GLU A 133 -15.63 -6.11 -4.30
C GLU A 133 -14.56 -5.04 -4.47
N HIS A 134 -14.35 -4.67 -5.70
CA HIS A 134 -13.45 -3.60 -6.10
C HIS A 134 -11.95 -3.95 -6.14
N LEU A 135 -11.50 -5.17 -5.88
CA LEU A 135 -10.07 -5.49 -6.02
C LEU A 135 -9.60 -5.34 -7.47
N ALA A 136 -10.40 -5.76 -8.44
CA ALA A 136 -10.09 -5.61 -9.86
C ALA A 136 -10.09 -4.13 -10.29
N SER A 137 -11.11 -3.36 -9.90
CA SER A 137 -11.19 -1.93 -10.17
C SER A 137 -10.04 -1.16 -9.50
N ARG A 138 -9.75 -1.44 -8.24
CA ARG A 138 -8.64 -0.83 -7.52
C ARG A 138 -7.28 -1.21 -8.08
N ARG A 139 -7.14 -2.43 -8.61
CA ARG A 139 -5.94 -2.84 -9.34
C ARG A 139 -5.76 -2.01 -10.59
N ALA A 140 -6.81 -1.85 -11.39
CA ALA A 140 -6.76 -1.02 -12.60
C ALA A 140 -6.35 0.42 -12.30
N LEU A 141 -6.87 1.03 -11.22
CA LEU A 141 -6.44 2.35 -10.76
C LEU A 141 -4.96 2.40 -10.39
N LEU A 142 -4.44 1.36 -9.75
CA LEU A 142 -3.03 1.29 -9.35
C LEU A 142 -2.10 0.96 -10.52
N GLU A 143 -2.57 0.23 -11.54
CA GLU A 143 -1.85 0.07 -12.81
C GLU A 143 -1.74 1.42 -13.54
N GLU A 144 -2.85 2.14 -13.71
CA GLU A 144 -2.83 3.48 -14.31
C GLU A 144 -1.92 4.45 -13.52
N TRP A 145 -1.97 4.39 -12.19
CA TRP A 145 -1.07 5.19 -11.36
C TRP A 145 0.40 4.84 -11.58
N ALA A 146 0.72 3.55 -11.71
CA ALA A 146 2.08 3.11 -12.00
C ALA A 146 2.57 3.61 -13.36
N GLU A 147 1.72 3.56 -14.40
CA GLU A 147 2.02 4.12 -15.72
C GLU A 147 2.33 5.63 -15.66
N ILE A 148 1.58 6.39 -14.86
CA ILE A 148 1.83 7.82 -14.68
C ILE A 148 3.21 8.08 -14.04
N LEU A 149 3.65 7.19 -13.14
CA LEU A 149 4.90 7.40 -12.39
C LEU A 149 6.16 6.96 -13.14
N ILE A 150 6.05 5.93 -13.93
CA ILE A 150 7.24 5.28 -14.53
C ILE A 150 7.20 5.14 -16.05
N GLY A 151 6.12 5.61 -16.69
CA GLY A 151 5.99 5.68 -18.16
C GLY A 151 5.66 4.35 -18.77
#